data_41a82a9197485be3ee35d987e3657421
#
_entry.id   41a82a9197485be3ee35d987e3657421
#
_cell.length_a   1.000
_cell.length_b   1.000
_cell.length_c   1.000
_cell.angle_alpha   90.00
_cell.angle_beta   90.00
_cell.angle_gamma   90.00
#
_symmetry.space_group_name_H-M   'P 1'
#
loop_
_entity.id
_entity.type
_entity.pdbx_description
1 polymer ?
#
loop_
_entity_poly.entity_id
_entity_poly.type
_entity_poly.pdbx_seq_one_letter_code
_entity_poly.pdbx_strand_id
1 'polypeptide(L)'
;MEYTLDIYTKQPEQLMQRMAQNCKARRLERGYSRRTLSERTGVPAPTIERFETTGKISFESFCALVVEFDYFQEMSQILSMPKYTTGSELETIHRNKKRQKGR
;
A
#
# COMPACT_ATOMS: atom_id res chain seq x y z
N MET A 1 9.34 7.71 -20.10
CA MET A 1 9.64 7.53 -18.69
C MET A 1 8.42 7.19 -17.90
N GLU A 2 8.58 6.22 -17.05
CA GLU A 2 7.47 5.75 -16.22
C GLU A 2 6.88 6.83 -15.34
N TYR A 3 7.72 7.73 -14.84
CA TYR A 3 7.25 8.75 -13.92
C TYR A 3 6.24 9.68 -14.56
N THR A 4 6.46 10.02 -15.83
CA THR A 4 5.54 10.87 -16.55
C THR A 4 4.18 10.19 -16.69
N LEU A 5 4.19 8.90 -17.04
CA LEU A 5 2.93 8.14 -17.16
C LEU A 5 2.21 8.07 -15.84
N ASP A 6 2.94 7.81 -14.74
CA ASP A 6 2.33 7.73 -13.42
C ASP A 6 1.63 9.04 -13.05
N ILE A 7 2.25 10.17 -13.37
CA ILE A 7 1.68 11.47 -13.06
C ILE A 7 0.35 11.67 -13.77
N TYR A 8 0.27 11.24 -15.01
CA TYR A 8 -0.93 11.51 -15.83
C TYR A 8 -2.01 10.46 -15.67
N THR A 9 -1.65 9.19 -15.53
CA THR A 9 -2.66 8.13 -15.49
C THR A 9 -3.15 7.85 -14.08
N LYS A 10 -2.26 7.76 -13.10
CA LYS A 10 -2.60 7.55 -11.69
C LYS A 10 -3.64 6.45 -11.51
N GLN A 11 -3.46 5.35 -12.23
CA GLN A 11 -4.40 4.24 -12.13
C GLN A 11 -4.07 3.35 -10.94
N PRO A 12 -5.09 2.74 -10.33
CA PRO A 12 -4.84 1.84 -9.21
C PRO A 12 -3.83 0.73 -9.52
N GLU A 13 -3.86 0.23 -10.75
CA GLU A 13 -2.93 -0.83 -11.16
C GLU A 13 -1.49 -0.39 -11.09
N GLN A 14 -1.23 0.87 -11.40
CA GLN A 14 0.12 1.39 -11.32
C GLN A 14 0.60 1.47 -9.87
N LEU A 15 -0.27 1.86 -8.97
CA LEU A 15 0.05 1.89 -7.56
C LEU A 15 0.32 0.48 -7.04
N MET A 16 -0.52 -0.47 -7.44
CA MET A 16 -0.34 -1.86 -7.03
C MET A 16 1.01 -2.40 -7.50
N GLN A 17 1.38 -2.12 -8.74
CA GLN A 17 2.65 -2.58 -9.27
C GLN A 17 3.83 -1.89 -8.58
N ARG A 18 3.68 -0.61 -8.23
CA ARG A 18 4.72 0.07 -7.48
C ARG A 18 4.92 -0.56 -6.11
N MET A 19 3.82 -0.88 -5.43
CA MET A 19 3.92 -1.55 -4.14
C MET A 19 4.58 -2.91 -4.27
N ALA A 20 4.27 -3.64 -5.33
CA ALA A 20 4.89 -4.93 -5.58
C ALA A 20 6.40 -4.79 -5.78
N GLN A 21 6.81 -3.80 -6.56
CA GLN A 21 8.23 -3.55 -6.80
C GLN A 21 8.94 -3.13 -5.53
N ASN A 22 8.28 -2.31 -4.72
CA ASN A 22 8.85 -1.87 -3.46
C ASN A 22 9.04 -3.05 -2.52
N CYS A 23 8.06 -3.93 -2.44
CA CYS A 23 8.16 -5.12 -1.59
C CYS A 23 9.28 -6.04 -2.07
N LYS A 24 9.39 -6.22 -3.39
CA LYS A 24 10.46 -7.04 -3.93
C LYS A 24 11.83 -6.46 -3.58
N ALA A 25 11.98 -5.14 -3.69
CA ALA A 25 13.23 -4.49 -3.35
C ALA A 25 13.59 -4.70 -1.88
N ARG A 26 12.59 -4.57 -0.99
CA ARG A 26 12.84 -4.79 0.43
C ARG A 26 13.20 -6.24 0.73
N ARG A 27 12.56 -7.18 0.01
CA ARG A 27 12.88 -8.60 0.18
C ARG A 27 14.31 -8.89 -0.22
N LEU A 28 14.71 -8.38 -1.39
CA LEU A 28 16.06 -8.64 -1.91
C LEU A 28 17.13 -8.01 -1.05
N GLU A 29 16.87 -6.80 -0.52
CA GLU A 29 17.78 -6.14 0.40
C GLU A 29 18.12 -6.99 1.60
N ARG A 30 17.13 -7.73 2.08
CA ARG A 30 17.32 -8.57 3.28
C ARG A 30 17.90 -9.93 2.93
N GLY A 31 18.13 -10.20 1.66
CA GLY A 31 18.62 -11.49 1.23
C GLY A 31 17.61 -12.60 1.35
N TYR A 32 16.33 -12.28 1.43
CA TYR A 32 15.29 -13.28 1.58
C TYR A 32 14.90 -13.88 0.23
N SER A 33 14.82 -15.21 0.18
CA SER A 33 14.09 -15.85 -0.91
C SER A 33 12.59 -15.66 -0.66
N ARG A 34 11.79 -15.93 -1.68
CA ARG A 34 10.33 -15.91 -1.48
C ARG A 34 9.91 -16.95 -0.45
N ARG A 35 10.59 -18.06 -0.40
CA ARG A 35 10.32 -19.10 0.59
C ARG A 35 10.58 -18.57 2.00
N THR A 36 11.72 -17.91 2.20
CA THR A 36 12.03 -17.35 3.51
C THR A 36 10.99 -16.32 3.93
N LEU A 37 10.62 -15.44 3.00
CA LEU A 37 9.61 -14.43 3.30
C LEU A 37 8.27 -15.08 3.64
N SER A 38 7.92 -16.14 2.91
CA SER A 38 6.71 -16.91 3.19
C SER A 38 6.73 -17.48 4.61
N GLU A 39 7.85 -18.06 5.00
CA GLU A 39 7.98 -18.64 6.34
C GLU A 39 7.86 -17.60 7.43
N ARG A 40 8.34 -16.39 7.18
CA ARG A 40 8.31 -15.32 8.18
C ARG A 40 6.94 -14.66 8.28
N THR A 41 6.18 -14.64 7.20
CA THR A 41 4.93 -13.86 7.15
C THR A 41 3.69 -14.72 7.15
N GLY A 42 3.81 -15.98 6.77
CA GLY A 42 2.65 -16.83 6.55
C GLY A 42 1.99 -16.63 5.21
N VAL A 43 2.49 -15.73 4.37
CA VAL A 43 1.96 -15.53 3.02
C VAL A 43 2.58 -16.59 2.13
N PRO A 44 1.78 -17.40 1.39
CA PRO A 44 2.35 -18.46 0.57
C PRO A 44 3.33 -17.91 -0.47
N ALA A 45 4.40 -18.66 -0.72
CA ALA A 45 5.41 -18.23 -1.68
C ALA A 45 4.83 -17.99 -3.08
N PRO A 46 3.92 -18.83 -3.60
CA PRO A 46 3.29 -18.50 -4.89
C PRO A 46 2.52 -17.18 -4.87
N THR A 47 1.91 -16.82 -3.74
CA THR A 47 1.22 -15.55 -3.61
C THR A 47 2.21 -14.40 -3.69
N ILE A 48 3.36 -14.53 -3.03
CA ILE A 48 4.41 -13.50 -3.09
C ILE A 48 4.90 -13.36 -4.53
N GLU A 49 5.15 -14.48 -5.20
CA GLU A 49 5.62 -14.44 -6.59
C GLU A 49 4.61 -13.75 -7.50
N ARG A 50 3.33 -14.12 -7.37
CA ARG A 50 2.29 -13.50 -8.17
C ARG A 50 2.18 -12.01 -7.91
N PHE A 51 2.28 -11.61 -6.65
CA PHE A 51 2.27 -10.20 -6.29
C PHE A 51 3.41 -9.45 -6.96
N GLU A 52 4.63 -9.98 -6.85
CA GLU A 52 5.80 -9.32 -7.42
C GLU A 52 5.72 -9.21 -8.94
N THR A 53 5.01 -10.13 -9.57
CA THR A 53 4.88 -10.16 -11.02
C THR A 53 3.72 -9.30 -11.53
N THR A 54 2.58 -9.35 -10.84
CA THR A 54 1.35 -8.74 -11.35
C THR A 54 0.84 -7.57 -10.54
N GLY A 55 1.35 -7.39 -9.32
CA GLY A 55 0.82 -6.37 -8.42
C GLY A 55 -0.42 -6.80 -7.67
N LYS A 56 -0.88 -8.03 -7.85
CA LYS A 56 -2.15 -8.49 -7.26
C LYS A 56 -1.91 -9.31 -6.01
N ILE A 57 -2.58 -8.93 -4.94
CA ILE A 57 -2.48 -9.60 -3.66
C ILE A 57 -3.69 -9.16 -2.82
N SER A 58 -4.11 -10.00 -1.89
CA SER A 58 -5.13 -9.57 -0.94
C SER A 58 -4.56 -8.51 -0.02
N PHE A 59 -5.43 -7.64 0.47
CA PHE A 59 -4.98 -6.60 1.39
C PHE A 59 -4.40 -7.23 2.67
N GLU A 60 -5.02 -8.28 3.15
CA GLU A 60 -4.53 -8.96 4.35
C GLU A 60 -3.09 -9.45 4.16
N SER A 61 -2.81 -10.11 3.05
CA SER A 61 -1.47 -10.60 2.78
C SER A 61 -0.48 -9.45 2.59
N PHE A 62 -0.93 -8.38 1.93
CA PHE A 62 -0.09 -7.19 1.77
C PHE A 62 0.29 -6.61 3.13
N CYS A 63 -0.67 -6.53 4.04
CA CYS A 63 -0.38 -6.01 5.38
C CYS A 63 0.64 -6.88 6.11
N ALA A 64 0.59 -8.19 5.92
CA ALA A 64 1.59 -9.07 6.54
C ALA A 64 2.99 -8.76 6.02
N LEU A 65 3.13 -8.49 4.72
CA LEU A 65 4.42 -8.10 4.16
C LEU A 65 4.87 -6.75 4.70
N VAL A 66 3.96 -5.79 4.79
CA VAL A 66 4.26 -4.46 5.29
C VAL A 66 4.80 -4.52 6.72
N VAL A 67 4.16 -5.33 7.57
CA VAL A 67 4.61 -5.50 8.95
C VAL A 67 5.99 -6.13 9.01
N GLU A 68 6.22 -7.15 8.18
CA GLU A 68 7.52 -7.83 8.15
C GLU A 68 8.64 -6.87 7.77
N PHE A 69 8.38 -5.94 6.88
CA PHE A 69 9.39 -4.98 6.43
C PHE A 69 9.46 -3.72 7.29
N ASP A 70 8.74 -3.71 8.43
CA ASP A 70 8.78 -2.62 9.41
C ASP A 70 8.18 -1.31 8.91
N TYR A 71 7.11 -1.41 8.10
CA TYR A 71 6.39 -0.24 7.61
C TYR A 71 5.03 -0.08 8.26
N PHE A 72 4.85 -0.65 9.47
CA PHE A 72 3.57 -0.57 10.16
C PHE A 72 3.15 0.89 10.37
N GLN A 73 4.07 1.71 10.87
CA GLN A 73 3.74 3.10 11.18
C GLN A 73 3.36 3.88 9.91
N GLU A 74 4.17 3.73 8.87
CA GLU A 74 3.91 4.43 7.61
C GLU A 74 2.59 4.00 7.01
N MET A 75 2.31 2.70 7.02
CA MET A 75 1.07 2.21 6.45
C MET A 75 -0.13 2.67 7.26
N SER A 76 0.00 2.74 8.59
CA SER A 76 -1.11 3.16 9.44
C SER A 76 -1.44 4.64 9.26
N GLN A 77 -0.54 5.41 8.65
CA GLN A 77 -0.79 6.83 8.37
C GLN A 77 -1.54 7.07 7.07
N ILE A 78 -1.64 6.05 6.21
CA ILE A 78 -2.35 6.17 4.95
C ILE A 78 -3.80 6.53 5.25
N LEU A 79 -4.29 7.62 4.65
CA LEU A 79 -5.67 8.10 4.81
C LEU A 79 -5.99 8.57 6.24
N SER A 80 -4.97 8.73 7.09
CA SER A 80 -5.22 9.10 8.48
C SER A 80 -5.62 10.56 8.64
N MET A 81 -5.21 11.42 7.71
CA MET A 81 -5.53 12.84 7.76
C MET A 81 -6.32 13.22 6.54
N PRO A 82 -7.34 14.08 6.70
CA PRO A 82 -8.08 14.53 5.52
C PRO A 82 -7.20 15.38 4.63
N LYS A 83 -7.48 15.34 3.34
CA LYS A 83 -6.81 16.19 2.37
C LYS A 83 -7.79 17.22 1.83
N TYR A 84 -7.33 18.45 1.70
CA TYR A 84 -8.15 19.53 1.16
C TYR A 84 -7.23 20.55 0.51
N THR A 85 -7.76 21.29 -0.46
CA THR A 85 -6.99 22.32 -1.16
C THR A 85 -7.62 23.70 -1.03
N THR A 86 -8.84 23.80 -0.50
CA THR A 86 -9.54 25.08 -0.34
C THR A 86 -10.15 25.17 1.04
N GLY A 87 -10.48 26.41 1.42
CA GLY A 87 -11.15 26.64 2.69
C GLY A 87 -12.54 26.01 2.74
N SER A 88 -13.24 25.97 1.60
CA SER A 88 -14.57 25.36 1.59
C SER A 88 -14.48 23.85 1.78
N GLU A 89 -13.43 23.21 1.25
CA GLU A 89 -13.22 21.78 1.51
C GLU A 89 -12.97 21.52 2.99
N LEU A 90 -12.17 22.37 3.61
CA LEU A 90 -11.89 22.25 5.03
C LEU A 90 -13.18 22.40 5.85
N GLU A 91 -14.01 23.37 5.49
CA GLU A 91 -15.29 23.56 6.18
C GLU A 91 -16.19 22.33 6.04
N THR A 92 -16.20 21.74 4.84
CA THR A 92 -16.99 20.54 4.61
C THR A 92 -16.49 19.40 5.48
N ILE A 93 -15.19 19.23 5.59
CA ILE A 93 -14.59 18.21 6.44
C ILE A 93 -15.01 18.43 7.90
N HIS A 94 -14.88 19.65 8.39
CA HIS A 94 -15.27 19.97 9.77
C HIS A 94 -16.75 19.73 10.01
N ARG A 95 -17.59 20.15 9.07
CA ARG A 95 -19.04 19.97 9.20
C ARG A 95 -19.41 18.50 9.29
N ASN A 96 -18.75 17.65 8.52
CA ASN A 96 -19.10 16.26 8.44
C ASN A 96 -18.48 15.39 9.53
N LYS A 97 -17.58 15.92 10.30
CA LYS A 97 -16.97 15.17 11.40
C LYS A 97 -18.02 14.63 12.38
N LYS A 98 -19.02 15.46 12.67
CA LYS A 98 -20.06 15.07 13.62
C LYS A 98 -21.02 14.05 13.05
N ARG A 99 -20.97 13.79 11.75
CA ARG A 99 -21.91 12.91 11.07
C ARG A 99 -21.39 11.50 10.89
N GLN A 100 -20.19 11.23 11.37
CA GLN A 100 -19.57 9.92 11.14
C GLN A 100 -20.42 8.77 11.64
N LYS A 101 -21.01 8.92 12.82
CA LYS A 101 -21.82 7.85 13.40
C LYS A 101 -23.21 7.79 12.84
N GLY A 102 -23.70 8.88 12.29
CA GLY A 102 -25.04 8.94 11.79
C GLY A 102 -25.21 8.46 10.37
N ARG A 103 -24.13 8.04 9.77
CA ARG A 103 -24.16 7.60 8.38
C ARG A 103 -23.92 6.10 8.32
#